data_6932770cc9d4e1e9392ee002c52ac3ef
#
_entry.id   6932770cc9d4e1e9392ee002c52ac3ef
#
_cell.length_a   1.000
_cell.length_b   1.000
_cell.length_c   1.000
_cell.angle_alpha   90.00
_cell.angle_beta   90.00
_cell.angle_gamma   90.00
#
_symmetry.space_group_name_H-M   'P 1'
#
loop_
_entity.id
_entity.type
_entity.pdbx_description
1 polymer ?
#
loop_
_entity_poly.entity_id
_entity_poly.type
_entity_poly.pdbx_seq_one_letter_code
_entity_poly.pdbx_strand_id
1 'polypeptide(L)' 'MRENPPFPTYPEYMNGRLKKIDMTARLEQIKAGLANKSWYPEWDARQRGAAQRILNNALDVLDEYDY' A
#
# COMPACT_ATOMS: atom_id res chain seq x y z
N MET A 1 -7.82 -21.40 -8.25
CA MET A 1 -6.87 -20.56 -8.65
C MET A 1 -6.85 -19.27 -7.90
N ARG A 2 -5.72 -18.72 -7.73
CA ARG A 2 -5.65 -17.62 -6.94
C ARG A 2 -5.76 -16.38 -7.72
N GLU A 3 -6.39 -15.39 -7.19
CA GLU A 3 -6.50 -14.19 -7.83
C GLU A 3 -5.29 -13.40 -7.73
N ASN A 4 -5.00 -12.56 -8.66
CA ASN A 4 -3.86 -11.69 -8.58
C ASN A 4 -4.10 -10.65 -7.54
N PRO A 5 -3.15 -10.44 -6.69
CA PRO A 5 -3.34 -9.38 -5.70
C PRO A 5 -3.30 -8.03 -6.40
N PRO A 6 -3.88 -7.01 -5.82
CA PRO A 6 -3.85 -5.70 -6.44
C PRO A 6 -2.48 -5.04 -6.40
N PHE A 7 -1.51 -5.66 -5.77
CA PHE A 7 -0.16 -5.12 -5.73
C PHE A 7 0.83 -6.24 -6.00
N PRO A 8 2.04 -5.91 -6.34
CA PRO A 8 3.03 -6.92 -6.70
C PRO A 8 3.33 -7.86 -5.57
N THR A 9 3.67 -9.09 -5.92
CA THR A 9 4.07 -10.06 -4.92
C THR A 9 5.56 -10.09 -4.84
N TYR A 10 6.06 -10.46 -3.71
CA TYR A 10 7.48 -10.55 -3.50
C TYR A 10 7.98 -11.93 -3.83
N PRO A 11 9.20 -12.05 -4.29
CA PRO A 11 9.79 -13.35 -4.51
C PRO A 11 9.89 -14.10 -3.20
N GLU A 12 9.95 -15.41 -3.30
CA GLU A 12 10.00 -16.23 -2.13
C GLU A 12 11.22 -15.99 -1.29
N TYR A 13 12.33 -15.68 -1.91
CA TYR A 13 13.54 -15.51 -1.13
C TYR A 13 13.50 -14.25 -0.29
N MET A 14 12.51 -13.39 -0.53
CA MET A 14 12.39 -12.21 0.31
C MET A 14 11.35 -12.38 1.36
N ASN A 15 10.82 -13.59 1.47
CA ASN A 15 9.77 -13.86 2.33
C ASN A 15 10.05 -13.54 3.75
N GLY A 16 9.12 -12.96 4.42
CA GLY A 16 9.14 -12.76 5.82
C GLY A 16 9.94 -11.58 6.30
N ARG A 17 10.67 -10.94 5.42
CA ARG A 17 11.47 -9.86 5.88
C ARG A 17 11.46 -8.74 4.91
N LEU A 18 10.59 -7.80 5.10
CA LEU A 18 10.55 -6.62 4.28
C LEU A 18 11.23 -5.49 5.01
N LYS A 19 12.09 -4.79 4.34
CA LYS A 19 12.72 -3.64 4.92
C LYS A 19 11.77 -2.47 4.90
N LYS A 20 12.07 -1.47 5.71
CA LYS A 20 11.24 -0.29 5.79
C LYS A 20 11.03 0.34 4.41
N ILE A 21 12.09 0.40 3.62
CA ILE A 21 11.99 1.03 2.33
C ILE A 21 11.03 0.26 1.41
N ASP A 22 11.03 -1.06 1.52
CA ASP A 22 10.14 -1.87 0.71
C ASP A 22 8.69 -1.70 1.14
N MET A 23 8.46 -1.63 2.44
CA MET A 23 7.12 -1.47 2.94
C MET A 23 6.59 -0.08 2.61
N THR A 24 7.44 0.91 2.70
CA THR A 24 7.07 2.27 2.34
C THR A 24 6.68 2.34 0.87
N ALA A 25 7.47 1.70 0.02
CA ALA A 25 7.19 1.70 -1.40
C ALA A 25 5.85 1.05 -1.71
N ARG A 26 5.53 -0.02 -1.01
CA ARG A 26 4.27 -0.70 -1.24
C ARG A 26 3.09 0.16 -0.82
N LEU A 27 3.20 0.84 0.31
CA LEU A 27 2.13 1.71 0.76
C LEU A 27 1.97 2.90 -0.17
N GLU A 28 3.06 3.44 -0.66
CA GLU A 28 2.98 4.55 -1.58
C GLU A 28 2.33 4.13 -2.89
N GLN A 29 2.57 2.89 -3.30
CA GLN A 29 1.96 2.36 -4.49
C GLN A 29 0.45 2.26 -4.33
N ILE A 30 -0.01 1.87 -3.16
CA ILE A 30 -1.43 1.81 -2.88
C ILE A 30 -2.03 3.21 -2.93
N LYS A 31 -1.33 4.17 -2.34
CA LYS A 31 -1.81 5.54 -2.36
C LYS A 31 -1.93 6.06 -3.78
N ALA A 32 -0.93 5.78 -4.61
CA ALA A 32 -0.96 6.23 -5.98
C ALA A 32 -2.10 5.59 -6.75
N GLY A 33 -2.34 4.31 -6.52
CA GLY A 33 -3.42 3.61 -7.18
C GLY A 33 -4.78 4.17 -6.82
N LEU A 34 -4.94 4.57 -5.56
CA LEU A 34 -6.19 5.18 -5.14
C LEU A 34 -6.33 6.57 -5.72
N ALA A 35 -5.26 7.32 -5.78
CA ALA A 35 -5.31 8.69 -6.26
C ALA A 35 -5.63 8.76 -7.74
N ASN A 36 -5.09 7.85 -8.54
CA ASN A 36 -5.31 7.89 -9.98
C ASN A 36 -6.48 7.03 -10.41
N LYS A 37 -7.24 6.50 -9.44
CA LYS A 37 -8.45 5.75 -9.70
C LYS A 37 -8.23 4.42 -10.40
N SER A 38 -7.01 3.92 -10.36
CA SER A 38 -6.73 2.59 -10.88
C SER A 38 -7.34 1.53 -10.00
N TRP A 39 -7.38 1.80 -8.70
CA TRP A 39 -7.95 0.88 -7.74
C TRP A 39 -9.28 1.43 -7.29
N TYR A 40 -10.26 0.55 -7.23
CA TYR A 40 -11.58 0.90 -6.71
C TYR A 40 -12.12 2.15 -7.39
N PRO A 41 -12.23 2.11 -8.72
CA PRO A 41 -12.68 3.30 -9.43
C PRO A 41 -14.09 3.73 -9.07
N GLU A 42 -14.85 2.83 -8.45
CA GLU A 42 -16.21 3.15 -8.06
C GLU A 42 -16.28 3.95 -6.76
N TRP A 43 -15.18 4.09 -6.06
CA TRP A 43 -15.18 4.83 -4.80
C TRP A 43 -15.26 6.32 -5.10
N ASP A 44 -15.95 7.05 -4.25
CA ASP A 44 -16.07 8.49 -4.43
C ASP A 44 -14.93 9.19 -3.70
N ALA A 45 -14.92 10.50 -3.77
CA ALA A 45 -13.83 11.28 -3.18
C ALA A 45 -13.74 11.12 -1.68
N ARG A 46 -14.88 10.95 -1.03
CA ARG A 46 -14.88 10.80 0.41
C ARG A 46 -14.25 9.49 0.81
N GLN A 47 -14.58 8.41 0.10
CA GLN A 47 -14.00 7.12 0.40
C GLN A 47 -12.50 7.12 0.13
N ARG A 48 -12.10 7.76 -0.95
CA ARG A 48 -10.68 7.84 -1.28
C ARG A 48 -9.94 8.64 -0.24
N GLY A 49 -10.56 9.72 0.22
CA GLY A 49 -9.93 10.55 1.25
C GLY A 49 -9.74 9.80 2.55
N ALA A 50 -10.74 9.00 2.92
CA ALA A 50 -10.64 8.21 4.14
C ALA A 50 -9.53 7.18 4.01
N ALA A 51 -9.43 6.53 2.86
CA ALA A 51 -8.39 5.53 2.65
C ALA A 51 -7.00 6.17 2.67
N GLN A 52 -6.87 7.34 2.06
CA GLN A 52 -5.59 8.03 2.07
C GLN A 52 -5.17 8.41 3.49
N ARG A 53 -6.12 8.78 4.30
CA ARG A 53 -5.82 9.15 5.68
C ARG A 53 -5.32 7.95 6.46
N ILE A 54 -5.94 6.79 6.24
CA ILE A 54 -5.50 5.58 6.91
C ILE A 54 -4.12 5.18 6.43
N LEU A 55 -3.85 5.33 5.15
CA LEU A 55 -2.53 4.99 4.62
C LEU A 55 -1.47 5.93 5.14
N ASN A 56 -1.82 7.19 5.32
CA ASN A 56 -0.87 8.14 5.91
C ASN A 56 -0.55 7.76 7.34
N ASN A 57 -1.54 7.29 8.08
CA ASN A 57 -1.29 6.82 9.44
C ASN A 57 -0.38 5.59 9.42
N ALA A 58 -0.59 4.71 8.47
CA ALA A 58 0.27 3.53 8.36
C ALA A 58 1.70 3.93 8.03
N LEU A 59 1.86 4.93 7.19
CA LEU A 59 3.19 5.40 6.85
C LEU A 59 3.86 6.05 8.07
N ASP A 60 3.08 6.74 8.88
CA ASP A 60 3.63 7.34 10.10
C ASP A 60 4.13 6.26 11.06
N VAL A 61 3.37 5.19 11.20
CA VAL A 61 3.80 4.10 12.04
C VAL A 61 5.05 3.47 11.49
N LEU A 62 5.11 3.31 10.18
CA LEU A 62 6.26 2.73 9.55
C LEU A 62 7.49 3.61 9.72
N ASP A 63 7.29 4.89 9.83
CA ASP A 63 8.38 5.83 10.02
C ASP A 63 9.11 5.60 11.33
N GLU A 64 8.47 4.99 12.30
CA GLU A 64 9.09 4.67 13.56
C GLU A 64 9.78 3.32 13.54
N TYR A 65 9.62 2.58 12.45
CA TYR A 65 10.21 1.26 12.33
C TYR A 65 11.68 1.44 12.01
N ASP A 66 12.55 0.68 12.65
CA ASP A 66 13.93 0.87 12.49
C ASP A 66 14.64 -0.19 11.72
N TYR A 67 14.00 -1.01 11.02
CA TYR A 67 14.68 -2.08 10.31
C TYR A 67 14.98 -1.71 8.86
#